data_cb076a78bc0a81f2d9f0934ad63e2baa
#
_entry.id   cb076a78bc0a81f2d9f0934ad63e2baa
#
_cell.length_a   1.000
_cell.length_b   1.000
_cell.length_c   1.000
_cell.angle_alpha   90.00
_cell.angle_beta   90.00
_cell.angle_gamma   90.00
#
_symmetry.space_group_name_H-M   'P 1'
#
loop_
_entity.id
_entity.type
_entity.pdbx_description
1 polymer ?
#
loop_
_entity_poly.entity_id
_entity_poly.type
_entity_poly.pdbx_seq_one_letter_code
_entity_poly.pdbx_strand_id
1 'polypeptide(L)'
;MAISKIVANSVDLDGAITINESSNSVDFRVESNGNTHQLFVDGSGDNVGIGTTPNAAASLHIKGTGNGLTRVEHASNGAYVDTKYDGLYSSADLYLLATGANDIEMYTGGGSRLKIVGSGHVTMPQQSAFLVKPDANQDGLAINTVHTVQFDEEKFDQNADFNTTNYTFTAPVTGKYQLNTQVYLFNIDEAADYYEITIDTSNNDYKVILDPGGYDADINYRSWVISVLADMDASDTAVVKVYQQAGSAQVNLISGSYTYFSGYLVA
;
A
#
# COMPACT_ATOMS: atom_id res chain seq x y z
N MET A 1 -14.54 -62.10 23.45
CA MET A 1 -13.44 -61.99 24.43
C MET A 1 -12.77 -60.64 24.19
N ALA A 2 -12.78 -59.76 25.16
CA ALA A 2 -12.14 -58.46 24.99
C ALA A 2 -10.65 -58.58 25.30
N ILE A 3 -9.80 -58.17 24.41
CA ILE A 3 -8.35 -58.06 24.65
C ILE A 3 -8.13 -56.79 25.44
N SER A 4 -7.85 -56.88 26.72
CA SER A 4 -7.64 -55.72 27.58
C SER A 4 -6.22 -55.10 27.45
N LYS A 5 -5.26 -55.86 26.90
CA LYS A 5 -3.90 -55.39 26.72
C LYS A 5 -3.17 -56.27 25.69
N ILE A 6 -2.56 -55.69 24.69
CA ILE A 6 -1.60 -56.33 23.82
C ILE A 6 -0.21 -56.03 24.39
N VAL A 7 0.50 -57.06 24.84
CA VAL A 7 1.87 -56.97 25.30
C VAL A 7 2.72 -57.69 24.25
N ALA A 8 3.23 -56.95 23.30
CA ALA A 8 4.09 -57.47 22.27
C ALA A 8 5.32 -56.57 22.06
N ASN A 9 6.45 -57.17 21.78
CA ASN A 9 7.68 -56.40 21.43
C ASN A 9 7.59 -55.79 20.03
N SER A 10 6.66 -56.25 19.22
CA SER A 10 6.32 -55.68 17.91
C SER A 10 4.90 -56.01 17.52
N VAL A 11 4.16 -55.08 17.01
CA VAL A 11 2.91 -55.25 16.28
C VAL A 11 3.22 -54.76 14.88
N ASP A 12 3.32 -55.70 13.94
CA ASP A 12 3.51 -55.43 12.52
C ASP A 12 2.13 -55.41 11.84
N LEU A 13 1.82 -54.33 11.14
CA LEU A 13 0.51 -54.10 10.57
C LEU A 13 0.70 -53.69 9.10
N ASP A 14 0.80 -54.70 8.25
CA ASP A 14 1.04 -54.54 6.79
C ASP A 14 -0.22 -54.15 5.98
N GLY A 15 -1.33 -53.89 6.61
CA GLY A 15 -2.59 -53.56 5.95
C GLY A 15 -3.24 -52.25 6.47
N ALA A 16 -4.32 -51.87 5.84
CA ALA A 16 -5.15 -50.77 6.32
C ALA A 16 -5.78 -51.08 7.68
N ILE A 17 -5.66 -50.14 8.61
CA ILE A 17 -6.24 -50.27 9.95
C ILE A 17 -7.34 -49.22 10.09
N THR A 18 -8.55 -49.68 10.38
CA THR A 18 -9.67 -48.85 10.75
C THR A 18 -9.86 -48.91 12.26
N ILE A 19 -9.78 -47.76 12.92
CA ILE A 19 -10.12 -47.61 14.35
C ILE A 19 -11.48 -46.99 14.42
N ASN A 20 -12.40 -47.59 15.20
CA ASN A 20 -13.79 -47.14 15.34
C ASN A 20 -14.61 -47.20 14.05
N GLU A 21 -14.51 -48.34 13.31
CA GLU A 21 -15.24 -48.54 12.03
C GLU A 21 -16.77 -48.37 12.16
N SER A 22 -17.32 -48.63 13.33
CA SER A 22 -18.77 -48.51 13.61
C SER A 22 -19.21 -47.06 13.89
N SER A 23 -18.34 -46.08 13.80
CA SER A 23 -18.62 -44.66 14.04
C SER A 23 -19.28 -44.39 15.40
N ASN A 24 -18.90 -45.13 16.43
CA ASN A 24 -19.37 -44.89 17.79
C ASN A 24 -18.59 -43.75 18.46
N SER A 25 -19.13 -43.18 19.53
CA SER A 25 -18.44 -42.15 20.34
C SER A 25 -17.30 -42.75 21.16
N VAL A 26 -16.29 -43.32 20.47
CA VAL A 26 -15.11 -43.93 21.09
C VAL A 26 -13.88 -43.17 20.65
N ASP A 27 -13.12 -42.71 21.65
CA ASP A 27 -11.90 -41.94 21.42
C ASP A 27 -10.72 -42.82 21.08
N PHE A 28 -9.83 -42.28 20.20
CA PHE A 28 -8.50 -42.82 20.02
C PHE A 28 -7.47 -41.90 20.69
N ARG A 29 -6.64 -42.47 21.57
CA ARG A 29 -5.62 -41.69 22.31
C ARG A 29 -4.25 -42.35 22.22
N VAL A 30 -3.25 -41.47 22.07
CA VAL A 30 -1.84 -41.79 22.31
C VAL A 30 -1.39 -40.97 23.51
N GLU A 31 -0.85 -41.65 24.49
CA GLU A 31 -0.39 -41.03 25.74
C GLU A 31 1.13 -41.00 25.83
N SER A 32 1.70 -40.00 26.51
CA SER A 32 3.09 -39.97 26.92
C SER A 32 3.18 -40.05 28.45
N ASN A 33 4.40 -40.11 29.00
CA ASN A 33 4.61 -40.18 30.43
C ASN A 33 4.00 -38.99 31.24
N GLY A 34 3.82 -37.85 30.59
CA GLY A 34 3.29 -36.63 31.27
C GLY A 34 2.06 -36.04 30.62
N ASN A 35 1.54 -36.66 29.56
CA ASN A 35 0.36 -36.13 28.84
C ASN A 35 -0.53 -37.26 28.36
N THR A 36 -1.76 -37.29 28.86
CA THR A 36 -2.79 -38.28 28.49
C THR A 36 -3.46 -37.99 27.16
N HIS A 37 -3.13 -36.86 26.51
CA HIS A 37 -3.68 -36.40 25.24
C HIS A 37 -2.57 -35.95 24.28
N GLN A 38 -1.50 -36.76 24.15
CA GLN A 38 -0.42 -36.46 23.21
C GLN A 38 -0.93 -36.41 21.75
N LEU A 39 -1.77 -37.38 21.38
CA LEU A 39 -2.66 -37.31 20.23
C LEU A 39 -4.03 -37.82 20.71
N PHE A 40 -5.08 -37.08 20.42
CA PHE A 40 -6.45 -37.42 20.81
C PHE A 40 -7.40 -37.19 19.64
N VAL A 41 -8.08 -38.24 19.20
CA VAL A 41 -9.19 -38.15 18.25
C VAL A 41 -10.47 -38.37 19.06
N ASP A 42 -11.28 -37.32 19.16
CA ASP A 42 -12.56 -37.32 19.90
C ASP A 42 -13.65 -37.88 18.99
N GLY A 43 -14.08 -39.09 19.25
CA GLY A 43 -15.12 -39.73 18.46
C GLY A 43 -16.53 -39.17 18.71
N SER A 44 -16.71 -38.31 19.71
CA SER A 44 -18.01 -37.65 20.00
C SER A 44 -18.08 -36.27 19.33
N GLY A 45 -16.95 -35.59 19.17
CA GLY A 45 -16.88 -34.21 18.71
C GLY A 45 -16.34 -34.06 17.27
N ASP A 46 -15.91 -35.15 16.62
CA ASP A 46 -15.29 -35.17 15.30
C ASP A 46 -14.04 -34.28 15.20
N ASN A 47 -13.25 -34.21 16.28
CA ASN A 47 -12.14 -33.29 16.44
C ASN A 47 -10.83 -34.03 16.77
N VAL A 48 -9.71 -33.39 16.43
CA VAL A 48 -8.36 -33.88 16.76
C VAL A 48 -7.65 -32.91 17.68
N GLY A 49 -7.12 -33.42 18.80
CA GLY A 49 -6.25 -32.68 19.72
C GLY A 49 -4.81 -33.19 19.67
N ILE A 50 -3.86 -32.29 19.71
CA ILE A 50 -2.44 -32.58 19.93
C ILE A 50 -2.00 -31.82 21.18
N GLY A 51 -1.61 -32.58 22.20
CA GLY A 51 -1.20 -32.03 23.49
C GLY A 51 -2.36 -31.60 24.41
N THR A 52 -3.62 -31.82 23.98
CA THR A 52 -4.83 -31.37 24.73
C THR A 52 -6.07 -32.15 24.31
N THR A 53 -7.13 -32.08 25.13
CA THR A 53 -8.49 -32.39 24.69
C THR A 53 -8.90 -31.37 23.62
N PRO A 54 -9.48 -31.77 22.47
CA PRO A 54 -9.92 -30.83 21.45
C PRO A 54 -10.96 -29.82 21.95
N ASN A 55 -10.95 -28.64 21.37
CA ASN A 55 -12.03 -27.68 21.56
C ASN A 55 -13.14 -28.00 20.54
N ALA A 56 -14.40 -28.06 20.99
CA ALA A 56 -15.55 -28.35 20.13
C ALA A 56 -15.73 -27.39 18.94
N ALA A 57 -15.11 -26.20 18.98
CA ALA A 57 -15.14 -25.23 17.90
C ALA A 57 -13.98 -25.39 16.88
N ALA A 58 -13.08 -26.37 17.05
CA ALA A 58 -11.91 -26.54 16.21
C ALA A 58 -11.74 -28.00 15.76
N SER A 59 -11.73 -28.26 14.46
CA SER A 59 -11.47 -29.60 13.92
C SER A 59 -10.07 -30.13 14.25
N LEU A 60 -9.08 -29.24 14.41
CA LEU A 60 -7.73 -29.55 14.90
C LEU A 60 -7.33 -28.53 15.97
N HIS A 61 -7.09 -29.02 17.20
CA HIS A 61 -6.65 -28.20 18.33
C HIS A 61 -5.24 -28.64 18.77
N ILE A 62 -4.24 -27.77 18.61
CA ILE A 62 -2.87 -28.02 19.05
C ILE A 62 -2.57 -27.13 20.25
N LYS A 63 -2.13 -27.72 21.37
CA LYS A 63 -1.74 -27.00 22.59
C LYS A 63 -0.44 -27.54 23.13
N GLY A 64 0.54 -26.67 23.27
CA GLY A 64 1.82 -26.95 23.91
C GLY A 64 2.03 -26.09 25.16
N THR A 65 3.01 -26.47 25.97
CA THR A 65 3.40 -25.76 27.20
C THR A 65 4.68 -24.95 27.06
N GLY A 66 5.30 -24.96 25.88
CA GLY A 66 6.57 -24.29 25.59
C GLY A 66 6.51 -23.35 24.37
N ASN A 67 7.63 -22.74 24.05
CA ASN A 67 7.77 -21.93 22.82
C ASN A 67 7.78 -22.87 21.59
N GLY A 68 6.89 -22.61 20.62
CA GLY A 68 6.82 -23.35 19.37
C GLY A 68 5.81 -24.49 19.39
N LEU A 69 4.54 -24.15 19.19
CA LEU A 69 3.41 -25.06 19.16
C LEU A 69 3.30 -25.89 17.88
N THR A 70 3.59 -25.25 16.76
CA THR A 70 3.46 -25.88 15.44
C THR A 70 4.61 -25.39 14.57
N ARG A 71 5.36 -26.35 14.01
CA ARG A 71 6.35 -26.06 12.96
C ARG A 71 5.86 -26.69 11.67
N VAL A 72 5.60 -25.85 10.67
CA VAL A 72 5.37 -26.27 9.30
C VAL A 72 6.66 -25.98 8.53
N GLU A 73 7.28 -27.02 7.98
CA GLU A 73 8.57 -26.91 7.30
C GLU A 73 8.45 -27.53 5.90
N HIS A 74 8.93 -26.81 4.90
CA HIS A 74 9.07 -27.31 3.54
C HIS A 74 10.56 -27.42 3.19
N ALA A 75 10.96 -28.54 2.63
CA ALA A 75 12.38 -28.88 2.43
C ALA A 75 13.12 -27.96 1.43
N SER A 76 12.42 -27.23 0.57
CA SER A 76 13.06 -26.43 -0.49
C SER A 76 12.53 -25.02 -0.70
N ASN A 77 11.27 -24.66 -0.44
CA ASN A 77 10.70 -23.38 -0.86
C ASN A 77 9.75 -22.70 0.14
N GLY A 78 9.94 -22.92 1.42
CA GLY A 78 9.16 -22.22 2.46
C GLY A 78 7.90 -22.95 2.92
N ALA A 79 7.35 -22.49 4.04
CA ALA A 79 6.13 -23.01 4.64
C ALA A 79 4.94 -22.14 4.23
N TYR A 80 3.80 -22.80 4.00
CA TYR A 80 2.53 -22.11 3.75
C TYR A 80 1.59 -22.33 4.93
N VAL A 81 0.98 -21.26 5.42
CA VAL A 81 -0.21 -21.32 6.26
C VAL A 81 -1.36 -20.78 5.41
N ASP A 82 -2.23 -21.66 4.95
CA ASP A 82 -3.42 -21.27 4.19
C ASP A 82 -4.60 -21.14 5.16
N THR A 83 -5.18 -19.94 5.25
CA THR A 83 -6.37 -19.66 6.04
C THR A 83 -7.49 -19.20 5.10
N LYS A 84 -8.48 -20.06 4.88
CA LYS A 84 -9.46 -19.87 3.80
C LYS A 84 -10.54 -18.82 4.09
N TYR A 85 -10.84 -18.48 5.37
CA TYR A 85 -11.97 -17.61 5.70
C TYR A 85 -11.70 -16.50 6.71
N ASP A 86 -10.96 -16.73 7.80
CA ASP A 86 -10.93 -15.80 8.93
C ASP A 86 -9.55 -15.23 9.31
N GLY A 87 -8.50 -15.54 8.55
CA GLY A 87 -7.16 -15.03 8.80
C GLY A 87 -6.45 -15.61 10.04
N LEU A 88 -5.43 -14.92 10.49
CA LEU A 88 -4.66 -15.27 11.67
C LEU A 88 -5.16 -14.42 12.86
N TYR A 89 -5.69 -15.07 13.90
CA TYR A 89 -6.13 -14.43 15.13
C TYR A 89 -5.13 -14.65 16.26
N SER A 90 -4.86 -13.57 17.01
CA SER A 90 -4.12 -13.63 18.26
C SER A 90 -4.86 -12.85 19.34
N SER A 91 -4.93 -13.38 20.57
CA SER A 91 -5.41 -12.66 21.76
C SER A 91 -4.35 -11.75 22.38
N ALA A 92 -3.15 -11.78 21.84
CA ALA A 92 -1.99 -10.96 22.19
C ALA A 92 -1.37 -10.39 20.90
N ASP A 93 -0.13 -9.90 20.96
CA ASP A 93 0.56 -9.41 19.78
C ASP A 93 0.79 -10.52 18.74
N LEU A 94 0.57 -10.22 17.48
CA LEU A 94 0.93 -11.07 16.36
C LEU A 94 2.31 -10.66 15.82
N TYR A 95 3.29 -11.53 15.97
CA TYR A 95 4.63 -11.31 15.45
C TYR A 95 4.79 -11.95 14.08
N LEU A 96 5.07 -11.13 13.05
CA LEU A 96 5.55 -11.57 11.75
C LEU A 96 7.06 -11.35 11.73
N LEU A 97 7.83 -12.42 11.74
CA LEU A 97 9.29 -12.35 11.85
C LEU A 97 9.96 -12.89 10.59
N ALA A 98 10.67 -12.00 9.88
CA ALA A 98 11.65 -12.39 8.87
C ALA A 98 13.06 -12.24 9.49
N THR A 99 13.91 -13.27 9.37
CA THR A 99 15.26 -13.26 9.93
C THR A 99 16.33 -13.05 8.85
N GLY A 100 17.45 -12.48 9.23
CA GLY A 100 18.52 -12.14 8.29
C GLY A 100 18.21 -10.89 7.47
N ALA A 101 18.56 -10.92 6.19
CA ALA A 101 18.27 -9.81 5.25
C ALA A 101 16.95 -9.98 4.50
N ASN A 102 16.01 -10.77 5.05
CA ASN A 102 14.72 -11.04 4.42
C ASN A 102 13.70 -9.95 4.73
N ASP A 103 12.74 -9.78 3.85
CA ASP A 103 11.69 -8.79 3.93
C ASP A 103 10.37 -9.43 4.43
N ILE A 104 9.48 -8.61 5.00
CA ILE A 104 8.08 -8.96 5.22
C ILE A 104 7.26 -8.23 4.16
N GLU A 105 6.50 -8.97 3.36
CA GLU A 105 5.72 -8.39 2.27
C GLU A 105 4.27 -8.86 2.26
N MET A 106 3.36 -7.92 1.92
CA MET A 106 1.95 -8.20 1.67
C MET A 106 1.65 -8.06 0.18
N TYR A 107 1.09 -9.09 -0.41
CA TYR A 107 0.76 -9.14 -1.84
C TYR A 107 -0.74 -9.15 -2.08
N THR A 108 -1.19 -8.40 -3.08
CA THR A 108 -2.53 -8.53 -3.66
C THR A 108 -2.45 -8.38 -5.18
N GLY A 109 -3.23 -9.17 -5.92
CA GLY A 109 -3.23 -9.10 -7.39
C GLY A 109 -1.86 -9.36 -8.03
N GLY A 110 -1.01 -10.18 -7.39
CA GLY A 110 0.32 -10.53 -7.91
C GLY A 110 1.42 -9.47 -7.68
N GLY A 111 1.12 -8.35 -7.01
CA GLY A 111 2.10 -7.31 -6.70
C GLY A 111 2.28 -7.06 -5.21
N SER A 112 3.50 -6.67 -4.78
CA SER A 112 3.76 -6.23 -3.41
C SER A 112 3.06 -4.90 -3.14
N ARG A 113 2.26 -4.82 -2.07
CA ARG A 113 1.52 -3.61 -1.68
C ARG A 113 2.14 -2.90 -0.49
N LEU A 114 2.66 -3.67 0.45
CA LEU A 114 3.39 -3.18 1.61
C LEU A 114 4.61 -4.06 1.82
N LYS A 115 5.75 -3.45 2.03
CA LYS A 115 7.01 -4.12 2.24
C LYS A 115 7.77 -3.50 3.40
N ILE A 116 8.17 -4.33 4.35
CA ILE A 116 9.14 -3.96 5.38
C ILE A 116 10.46 -4.62 4.96
N VAL A 117 11.38 -3.81 4.46
CA VAL A 117 12.68 -4.33 4.02
C VAL A 117 13.56 -4.71 5.20
N GLY A 118 14.50 -5.63 5.00
CA GLY A 118 15.38 -6.14 6.07
C GLY A 118 16.15 -5.07 6.84
N SER A 119 16.29 -3.85 6.29
CA SER A 119 16.83 -2.66 6.98
C SER A 119 15.81 -1.91 7.84
N GLY A 120 14.54 -2.36 7.91
CA GLY A 120 13.48 -1.80 8.74
C GLY A 120 12.65 -0.69 8.10
N HIS A 121 12.94 -0.25 6.86
CA HIS A 121 12.13 0.74 6.18
C HIS A 121 10.83 0.12 5.65
N VAL A 122 9.75 0.89 5.71
CA VAL A 122 8.44 0.51 5.16
C VAL A 122 8.23 1.22 3.83
N THR A 123 7.88 0.47 2.80
CA THR A 123 7.56 1.00 1.47
C THR A 123 6.21 0.49 0.99
N MET A 124 5.55 1.27 0.16
CA MET A 124 4.32 0.91 -0.54
C MET A 124 4.54 1.05 -2.05
N PRO A 125 5.08 0.01 -2.72
CA PRO A 125 5.58 0.13 -4.09
C PRO A 125 4.51 0.46 -5.15
N GLN A 126 3.24 0.30 -4.82
CA GLN A 126 2.11 0.56 -5.71
C GLN A 126 1.27 1.77 -5.27
N GLN A 127 1.75 2.55 -4.29
CA GLN A 127 1.07 3.77 -3.89
C GLN A 127 1.43 4.90 -4.85
N SER A 128 0.43 5.65 -5.32
CA SER A 128 0.61 6.77 -6.23
C SER A 128 1.55 7.82 -5.63
N ALA A 129 2.59 8.17 -6.37
CA ALA A 129 3.50 9.27 -6.04
C ALA A 129 4.25 9.71 -7.31
N PHE A 130 4.29 11.00 -7.57
CA PHE A 130 4.96 11.56 -8.74
C PHE A 130 5.66 12.89 -8.44
N LEU A 131 6.67 13.20 -9.24
CA LEU A 131 7.32 14.52 -9.34
C LEU A 131 7.70 14.75 -10.80
N VAL A 132 7.16 15.83 -11.35
CA VAL A 132 7.36 16.26 -12.73
C VAL A 132 7.81 17.71 -12.80
N LYS A 133 8.49 18.07 -13.86
CA LYS A 133 8.92 19.45 -14.14
C LYS A 133 8.91 19.74 -15.64
N PRO A 134 8.93 21.02 -16.06
CA PRO A 134 9.21 21.36 -17.45
C PRO A 134 10.66 21.03 -17.83
N ASP A 135 10.87 20.45 -19.01
CA ASP A 135 12.19 20.24 -19.59
C ASP A 135 12.80 21.58 -20.10
N ALA A 136 11.96 22.43 -20.68
CA ALA A 136 12.35 23.73 -21.20
C ALA A 136 11.48 24.86 -20.66
N ASN A 137 11.98 26.12 -20.80
CA ASN A 137 11.17 27.30 -20.51
C ASN A 137 9.95 27.37 -21.42
N GLN A 138 8.87 27.93 -20.91
CA GLN A 138 7.66 28.20 -21.66
C GLN A 138 7.53 29.73 -21.81
N ASP A 139 8.02 30.23 -22.93
CA ASP A 139 8.14 31.65 -23.16
C ASP A 139 6.89 32.24 -23.84
N GLY A 140 6.60 33.51 -23.53
CA GLY A 140 5.55 34.26 -24.20
C GLY A 140 4.14 33.71 -23.95
N LEU A 141 3.78 33.44 -22.69
CA LEU A 141 2.44 32.99 -22.33
C LEU A 141 1.43 34.09 -22.68
N ALA A 142 0.51 33.79 -23.59
CA ALA A 142 -0.41 34.77 -24.16
C ALA A 142 -1.33 35.38 -23.07
N ILE A 143 -1.40 36.70 -23.09
CA ILE A 143 -2.25 37.51 -22.18
C ILE A 143 -3.74 37.09 -22.35
N ASN A 144 -4.52 37.11 -21.28
CA ASN A 144 -5.94 36.76 -21.25
C ASN A 144 -6.22 35.31 -21.72
N THR A 145 -5.23 34.43 -21.63
CA THR A 145 -5.32 33.03 -22.00
C THR A 145 -4.87 32.13 -20.85
N VAL A 146 -5.64 31.12 -20.54
CA VAL A 146 -5.25 30.09 -19.56
C VAL A 146 -4.26 29.15 -20.22
N HIS A 147 -3.10 28.97 -19.61
CA HIS A 147 -2.05 28.06 -20.06
C HIS A 147 -1.91 26.90 -19.09
N THR A 148 -2.00 25.68 -19.57
CA THR A 148 -1.58 24.50 -18.81
C THR A 148 -0.06 24.44 -18.80
N VAL A 149 0.54 24.34 -17.63
CA VAL A 149 1.99 24.19 -17.49
C VAL A 149 2.41 22.84 -18.06
N GLN A 150 3.36 22.86 -18.99
CA GLN A 150 3.85 21.67 -19.66
C GLN A 150 4.93 21.00 -18.82
N PHE A 151 4.52 20.00 -18.05
CA PHE A 151 5.41 19.14 -17.25
C PHE A 151 5.75 17.90 -18.07
N ASP A 152 6.78 18.00 -18.89
CA ASP A 152 7.19 16.97 -19.87
C ASP A 152 8.38 16.13 -19.42
N GLU A 153 9.01 16.46 -18.28
CA GLU A 153 10.06 15.66 -17.65
C GLU A 153 9.61 15.05 -16.33
N GLU A 154 9.54 13.72 -16.28
CA GLU A 154 9.35 12.97 -15.04
C GLU A 154 10.67 12.85 -14.28
N LYS A 155 10.65 13.18 -13.00
CA LYS A 155 11.72 12.80 -12.07
C LYS A 155 11.45 11.42 -11.47
N PHE A 156 10.22 11.16 -11.15
CA PHE A 156 9.66 9.84 -10.91
C PHE A 156 8.13 9.89 -11.05
N ASP A 157 7.57 8.77 -11.46
CA ASP A 157 6.14 8.46 -11.41
C ASP A 157 6.00 6.99 -11.03
N GLN A 158 5.70 6.74 -9.75
CA GLN A 158 5.80 5.40 -9.15
C GLN A 158 4.76 4.42 -9.70
N ASN A 159 3.64 4.90 -10.20
CA ASN A 159 2.53 4.06 -10.64
C ASN A 159 2.03 4.40 -12.05
N ALA A 160 2.77 5.24 -12.77
CA ALA A 160 2.41 5.76 -14.09
C ALA A 160 1.05 6.50 -14.12
N ASP A 161 0.81 7.33 -13.10
CA ASP A 161 -0.44 8.07 -12.91
C ASP A 161 -0.37 9.49 -13.52
N PHE A 162 0.81 9.96 -13.95
CA PHE A 162 1.02 11.23 -14.63
C PHE A 162 1.28 11.03 -16.12
N ASN A 163 0.60 11.81 -16.95
CA ASN A 163 0.78 11.77 -18.39
C ASN A 163 1.49 13.03 -18.88
N THR A 164 2.76 12.88 -19.31
CA THR A 164 3.61 13.98 -19.83
C THR A 164 3.19 14.50 -21.20
N THR A 165 2.27 13.84 -21.91
CA THR A 165 1.77 14.31 -23.20
C THR A 165 0.69 15.37 -23.06
N ASN A 166 -0.18 15.23 -22.05
CA ASN A 166 -1.25 16.18 -21.74
C ASN A 166 -1.07 16.87 -20.37
N TYR A 167 0.05 16.61 -19.69
CA TYR A 167 0.47 17.26 -18.44
C TYR A 167 -0.50 17.06 -17.28
N THR A 168 -1.12 15.88 -17.23
CA THR A 168 -2.23 15.59 -16.33
C THR A 168 -1.90 14.43 -15.39
N PHE A 169 -2.09 14.65 -14.10
CA PHE A 169 -2.19 13.59 -13.11
C PHE A 169 -3.60 13.02 -13.13
N THR A 170 -3.75 11.70 -13.05
CA THR A 170 -5.03 11.00 -12.94
C THR A 170 -5.05 10.15 -11.67
N ALA A 171 -5.99 10.38 -10.78
CA ALA A 171 -6.13 9.61 -9.54
C ALA A 171 -6.47 8.15 -9.84
N PRO A 172 -5.63 7.17 -9.48
CA PRO A 172 -5.89 5.75 -9.77
C PRO A 172 -6.99 5.16 -8.87
N VAL A 173 -7.22 5.74 -7.72
CA VAL A 173 -8.24 5.32 -6.74
C VAL A 173 -8.87 6.54 -6.08
N THR A 174 -10.08 6.38 -5.55
CA THR A 174 -10.71 7.40 -4.68
C THR A 174 -9.89 7.54 -3.40
N GLY A 175 -9.57 8.79 -3.03
CA GLY A 175 -8.76 9.06 -1.85
C GLY A 175 -8.41 10.53 -1.65
N LYS A 176 -7.53 10.77 -0.69
CA LYS A 176 -6.98 12.11 -0.40
C LYS A 176 -5.57 12.20 -0.96
N TYR A 177 -5.36 13.15 -1.84
CA TYR A 177 -4.08 13.37 -2.50
C TYR A 177 -3.44 14.66 -2.03
N GLN A 178 -2.20 14.57 -1.54
CA GLN A 178 -1.39 15.76 -1.32
C GLN A 178 -0.83 16.19 -2.66
N LEU A 179 -1.26 17.36 -3.14
CA LEU A 179 -0.76 17.97 -4.37
C LEU A 179 0.05 19.22 -4.03
N ASN A 180 1.21 19.37 -4.65
CA ASN A 180 2.11 20.49 -4.44
C ASN A 180 2.64 20.99 -5.78
N THR A 181 2.62 22.28 -5.99
CA THR A 181 3.28 22.91 -7.14
C THR A 181 4.07 24.13 -6.74
N GLN A 182 5.19 24.35 -7.41
CA GLN A 182 5.86 25.64 -7.48
C GLN A 182 5.93 26.07 -8.93
N VAL A 183 5.50 27.30 -9.19
CA VAL A 183 5.62 27.92 -10.50
C VAL A 183 6.49 29.15 -10.37
N TYR A 184 7.50 29.26 -11.21
CA TYR A 184 8.45 30.36 -11.27
C TYR A 184 8.28 31.14 -12.56
N LEU A 185 7.77 32.36 -12.44
CA LEU A 185 7.56 33.27 -13.58
C LEU A 185 8.67 34.32 -13.67
N PHE A 186 8.92 34.74 -14.90
CA PHE A 186 9.93 35.71 -15.29
C PHE A 186 9.30 36.77 -16.20
N ASN A 187 9.76 38.01 -16.11
CA ASN A 187 9.20 39.18 -16.81
C ASN A 187 7.72 39.40 -16.44
N ILE A 188 7.45 39.60 -15.16
CA ILE A 188 6.11 39.92 -14.67
C ILE A 188 5.83 41.38 -14.95
N ASP A 189 4.84 41.63 -15.81
CA ASP A 189 4.39 42.95 -16.22
C ASP A 189 3.61 43.63 -15.06
N GLU A 190 4.05 44.77 -14.60
CA GLU A 190 3.37 45.55 -13.56
C GLU A 190 2.01 46.12 -14.01
N ALA A 191 1.84 46.25 -15.34
CA ALA A 191 0.60 46.72 -15.94
C ALA A 191 -0.47 45.63 -16.07
N ALA A 192 -0.19 44.39 -15.72
CA ALA A 192 -1.19 43.32 -15.64
C ALA A 192 -2.15 43.58 -14.46
N ASP A 193 -3.42 43.23 -14.65
CA ASP A 193 -4.39 43.34 -13.54
C ASP A 193 -4.07 42.32 -12.44
N TYR A 194 -3.77 41.09 -12.83
CA TYR A 194 -3.32 40.03 -11.91
C TYR A 194 -2.73 38.85 -12.65
N TYR A 195 -2.00 38.02 -11.89
CA TYR A 195 -1.57 36.68 -12.26
C TYR A 195 -2.27 35.66 -11.38
N GLU A 196 -2.65 34.54 -11.97
CA GLU A 196 -3.27 33.41 -11.25
C GLU A 196 -2.49 32.13 -11.53
N ILE A 197 -2.13 31.42 -10.48
CA ILE A 197 -1.62 30.04 -10.54
C ILE A 197 -2.66 29.13 -9.92
N THR A 198 -3.01 28.06 -10.61
CA THR A 198 -4.07 27.15 -10.19
C THR A 198 -3.59 25.70 -10.21
N ILE A 199 -3.85 24.96 -9.14
CA ILE A 199 -4.01 23.50 -9.24
C ILE A 199 -5.50 23.26 -9.53
N ASP A 200 -5.79 22.87 -10.75
CA ASP A 200 -7.14 22.62 -11.26
C ASP A 200 -7.40 21.11 -11.24
N THR A 201 -8.31 20.70 -10.36
CA THR A 201 -8.76 19.31 -10.27
C THR A 201 -10.16 19.16 -10.87
N SER A 202 -10.59 17.94 -11.19
CA SER A 202 -11.96 17.68 -11.67
C SER A 202 -13.02 18.20 -10.70
N ASN A 203 -12.70 18.32 -9.41
CA ASN A 203 -13.65 18.67 -8.36
C ASN A 203 -13.54 20.13 -7.89
N ASN A 204 -12.34 20.72 -7.95
CA ASN A 204 -12.07 22.04 -7.36
C ASN A 204 -10.86 22.73 -7.98
N ASP A 205 -10.89 24.05 -7.98
CA ASP A 205 -9.77 24.91 -8.33
C ASP A 205 -9.10 25.48 -7.06
N TYR A 206 -7.82 25.22 -6.90
CA TYR A 206 -7.01 25.76 -5.80
C TYR A 206 -6.08 26.82 -6.34
N LYS A 207 -6.28 28.07 -5.94
CA LYS A 207 -5.69 29.24 -6.61
C LYS A 207 -4.84 30.10 -5.68
N VAL A 208 -3.80 30.70 -6.27
CA VAL A 208 -3.08 31.82 -5.69
C VAL A 208 -3.06 32.96 -6.70
N ILE A 209 -3.29 34.18 -6.26
CA ILE A 209 -3.36 35.36 -7.10
C ILE A 209 -2.29 36.37 -6.64
N LEU A 210 -1.65 37.01 -7.60
CA LEU A 210 -0.82 38.18 -7.42
C LEU A 210 -1.44 39.35 -8.17
N ASP A 211 -1.67 40.48 -7.49
CA ASP A 211 -1.91 41.80 -8.07
C ASP A 211 -0.54 42.53 -8.13
N PRO A 212 0.02 42.76 -9.36
CA PRO A 212 1.28 43.46 -9.51
C PRO A 212 1.16 45.00 -9.39
N GLY A 213 -0.04 45.57 -9.39
CA GLY A 213 -0.28 47.02 -9.41
C GLY A 213 0.24 47.80 -8.18
N GLY A 214 0.81 47.10 -7.20
CA GLY A 214 1.50 47.72 -6.06
C GLY A 214 3.01 47.91 -6.25
N TYR A 215 3.56 47.55 -7.39
CA TYR A 215 4.98 47.70 -7.73
C TYR A 215 5.19 48.91 -8.65
N ASP A 216 6.36 49.54 -8.53
CA ASP A 216 6.70 50.75 -9.32
C ASP A 216 7.27 50.40 -10.71
N ALA A 217 7.52 49.15 -10.99
CA ALA A 217 8.09 48.63 -12.24
C ALA A 217 7.89 47.11 -12.36
N ASP A 218 8.12 46.60 -13.58
CA ASP A 218 8.12 45.18 -13.86
C ASP A 218 9.01 44.38 -12.91
N ILE A 219 8.54 43.19 -12.53
CA ILE A 219 9.26 42.27 -11.62
C ILE A 219 9.97 41.22 -12.43
N ASN A 220 11.28 41.10 -12.28
CA ASN A 220 12.05 40.11 -13.03
C ASN A 220 11.64 38.69 -12.71
N TYR A 221 11.42 38.35 -11.42
CA TYR A 221 11.24 36.97 -10.98
C TYR A 221 10.24 36.87 -9.83
N ARG A 222 9.35 35.88 -9.90
CA ARG A 222 8.44 35.54 -8.80
C ARG A 222 8.13 34.07 -8.79
N SER A 223 8.12 33.45 -7.60
CA SER A 223 7.65 32.09 -7.40
C SER A 223 6.36 32.06 -6.60
N TRP A 224 5.48 31.14 -6.95
CA TRP A 224 4.28 30.80 -6.19
C TRP A 224 4.29 29.33 -5.83
N VAL A 225 3.80 29.04 -4.63
CA VAL A 225 3.66 27.67 -4.14
C VAL A 225 2.21 27.44 -3.78
N ILE A 226 1.66 26.33 -4.24
CA ILE A 226 0.36 25.83 -3.79
C ILE A 226 0.60 24.44 -3.20
N SER A 227 0.03 24.21 -2.03
CA SER A 227 0.04 22.93 -1.35
C SER A 227 -1.37 22.67 -0.84
N VAL A 228 -1.97 21.56 -1.26
CA VAL A 228 -3.36 21.23 -0.94
C VAL A 228 -3.54 19.74 -0.74
N LEU A 229 -4.40 19.38 0.21
CA LEU A 229 -4.93 18.04 0.35
C LEU A 229 -6.27 17.96 -0.40
N ALA A 230 -6.23 17.43 -1.62
CA ALA A 230 -7.38 17.34 -2.50
C ALA A 230 -8.17 16.04 -2.27
N ASP A 231 -9.49 16.13 -2.29
CA ASP A 231 -10.39 15.00 -2.35
C ASP A 231 -10.61 14.64 -3.82
N MET A 232 -10.24 13.43 -4.23
CA MET A 232 -10.32 13.00 -5.62
C MET A 232 -10.93 11.60 -5.70
N ASP A 233 -11.87 11.42 -6.62
CA ASP A 233 -12.37 10.10 -6.97
C ASP A 233 -11.45 9.41 -7.97
N ALA A 234 -11.61 8.10 -8.10
CA ALA A 234 -10.88 7.35 -9.14
C ALA A 234 -11.18 7.94 -10.53
N SER A 235 -10.14 8.21 -11.30
CA SER A 235 -10.17 8.87 -12.61
C SER A 235 -10.34 10.39 -12.60
N ASP A 236 -10.43 11.03 -11.43
CA ASP A 236 -10.30 12.48 -11.35
C ASP A 236 -8.91 12.92 -11.78
N THR A 237 -8.85 14.13 -12.34
CA THR A 237 -7.60 14.68 -12.89
C THR A 237 -7.15 15.92 -12.14
N ALA A 238 -5.85 16.19 -12.20
CA ALA A 238 -5.26 17.45 -11.74
C ALA A 238 -4.22 17.96 -12.72
N VAL A 239 -4.28 19.26 -13.01
CA VAL A 239 -3.33 19.99 -13.85
C VAL A 239 -2.93 21.30 -13.16
N VAL A 240 -1.78 21.86 -13.56
CA VAL A 240 -1.39 23.19 -13.10
C VAL A 240 -1.58 24.18 -14.24
N LYS A 241 -2.19 25.32 -13.92
CA LYS A 241 -2.50 26.37 -14.88
C LYS A 241 -1.89 27.69 -14.47
N VAL A 242 -1.53 28.51 -15.46
CA VAL A 242 -1.07 29.90 -15.31
C VAL A 242 -1.98 30.78 -16.14
N TYR A 243 -2.37 31.92 -15.58
CA TYR A 243 -3.15 32.95 -16.27
C TYR A 243 -2.61 34.33 -15.94
N GLN A 244 -2.51 35.19 -16.97
CA GLN A 244 -2.24 36.63 -16.86
C GLN A 244 -3.45 37.40 -17.37
N GLN A 245 -4.04 38.26 -16.51
CA GLN A 245 -5.11 39.15 -16.91
C GLN A 245 -4.54 40.52 -17.32
N ALA A 246 -4.80 40.93 -18.54
CA ALA A 246 -4.35 42.22 -19.11
C ALA A 246 -2.82 42.37 -19.07
N GLY A 247 -2.34 43.62 -19.24
CA GLY A 247 -0.94 43.97 -19.30
C GLY A 247 -0.46 44.28 -20.70
N SER A 248 0.82 44.65 -20.83
CA SER A 248 1.48 45.10 -22.05
C SER A 248 2.51 44.09 -22.57
N ALA A 249 3.01 43.20 -21.69
CA ALA A 249 4.01 42.20 -21.99
C ALA A 249 3.59 40.81 -21.49
N GLN A 250 4.02 39.79 -22.24
CA GLN A 250 3.76 38.39 -21.89
C GLN A 250 4.77 37.89 -20.86
N VAL A 251 4.27 37.14 -19.88
CA VAL A 251 5.10 36.47 -18.89
C VAL A 251 5.72 35.17 -19.46
N ASN A 252 6.84 34.77 -18.90
CA ASN A 252 7.53 33.52 -19.21
C ASN A 252 7.57 32.62 -17.98
N LEU A 253 7.56 31.32 -18.19
CA LEU A 253 7.72 30.31 -17.16
C LEU A 253 9.11 29.66 -17.26
N ILE A 254 9.82 29.62 -16.13
CA ILE A 254 11.16 29.05 -16.05
C ILE A 254 11.09 27.58 -15.69
N SER A 255 11.82 26.76 -16.44
CA SER A 255 11.96 25.32 -16.26
C SER A 255 12.91 24.93 -15.11
N GLY A 256 13.28 23.68 -15.06
CA GLY A 256 14.24 23.12 -14.11
C GLY A 256 13.66 22.93 -12.73
N SER A 257 14.51 23.09 -11.70
CA SER A 257 14.09 22.88 -10.29
C SER A 257 13.24 24.03 -9.71
N TYR A 258 13.00 25.07 -10.49
CA TYR A 258 12.22 26.23 -10.09
C TYR A 258 10.72 26.06 -10.27
N THR A 259 10.32 25.22 -11.24
CA THR A 259 8.92 24.90 -11.52
C THR A 259 8.74 23.39 -11.47
N TYR A 260 7.80 22.94 -10.68
CA TYR A 260 7.49 21.50 -10.54
C TYR A 260 6.04 21.29 -10.11
N PHE A 261 5.56 20.09 -10.38
CA PHE A 261 4.32 19.54 -9.83
C PHE A 261 4.58 18.17 -9.23
N SER A 262 4.05 17.93 -8.06
CA SER A 262 4.20 16.66 -7.36
C SER A 262 2.94 16.30 -6.60
N GLY A 263 2.75 15.01 -6.38
CA GLY A 263 1.65 14.55 -5.55
C GLY A 263 1.86 13.13 -5.08
N TYR A 264 1.07 12.74 -4.08
CA TYR A 264 1.02 11.38 -3.56
C TYR A 264 -0.30 11.11 -2.85
N LEU A 265 -0.72 9.85 -2.87
CA LEU A 265 -1.88 9.37 -2.11
C LEU A 265 -1.58 9.37 -0.62
N VAL A 266 -2.45 9.99 0.17
CA VAL A 266 -2.33 10.06 1.64
C VAL A 266 -3.20 9.01 2.31
N ALA A 267 -4.48 8.90 1.89
CA ALA A 267 -5.47 8.00 2.49
C ALA A 267 -6.60 7.65 1.52
#